data_50809766013ac1f710e0fb0beb3964f6
#
_entry.id   50809766013ac1f710e0fb0beb3964f6
#
_cell.length_a   1.000
_cell.length_b   1.000
_cell.length_c   1.000
_cell.angle_alpha   90.00
_cell.angle_beta   90.00
_cell.angle_gamma   90.00
#
_symmetry.space_group_name_H-M   'P 1'
#
loop_
_entity.id
_entity.type
_entity.pdbx_description
1 polymer ?
#
loop_
_entity_poly.entity_id
_entity_poly.type
_entity_poly.pdbx_seq_one_letter_code
_entity_poly.pdbx_strand_id
1 'polypeptide(L)'
;MTKLLFVLTIFILSYLPQSYAQNTPSDSSSIRVDSIKISGNKITDEYVILRELTFQEGDTVNSKILSYNKERIYSLGIFSNVKITTENNNYQNIINILVNESWYIYPIPFAQLKDNDWKKISYGIDFYVQNFQGMNDRIRLHAAFGYDPNYLISYSNPYFIKNEDIFLGANLSYIKARNKSDIAKSLYGGDFDQKISGGDISIGKRIGLYQKVFVNLGYKIIDSPQYIYGVSASGERIDHLVSTGIGYSYDTRDLTQFPREGLFLQSTFTFNGLGINNINYKVFGFDIRKYYKITDDLSIKARFESRFTFGDLVPYYDYSFLGFNERVRGYFYNEREGNNRYLISTEINYPVVKDFILNLDFLPLLPKELLSYRVAVYAELFADAGTTQMKNGPLTLRSVDSGYGAGLTFLFLPYSSFRVEYAINDFGKKQWILGIGTSF
;
A
#
# COMPACT_ATOMS: atom_id res chain seq x y z
N MET A 1 1.14 -11.49 28.83
CA MET A 1 2.26 -10.93 28.05
C MET A 1 1.79 -10.10 26.86
N THR A 2 0.91 -10.60 26.01
CA THR A 2 0.39 -9.91 24.82
C THR A 2 -0.34 -8.59 25.09
N LYS A 3 -1.11 -8.50 26.19
CA LYS A 3 -1.80 -7.24 26.60
C LYS A 3 -0.82 -6.16 27.08
N LEU A 4 0.32 -6.54 27.61
CA LEU A 4 1.39 -5.62 28.00
C LEU A 4 2.10 -5.04 26.76
N LEU A 5 2.29 -5.87 25.71
CA LEU A 5 2.81 -5.44 24.42
C LEU A 5 1.88 -4.40 23.74
N PHE A 6 0.56 -4.60 23.84
CA PHE A 6 -0.44 -3.66 23.29
C PHE A 6 -0.35 -2.27 23.96
N VAL A 7 -0.25 -2.24 25.28
CA VAL A 7 -0.06 -1.00 26.05
C VAL A 7 1.31 -0.37 25.73
N LEU A 8 2.36 -1.19 25.59
CA LEU A 8 3.70 -0.73 25.25
C LEU A 8 3.76 -0.13 23.85
N THR A 9 3.00 -0.68 22.89
CA THR A 9 2.91 -0.17 21.51
C THR A 9 2.23 1.18 21.45
N ILE A 10 1.14 1.37 22.19
CA ILE A 10 0.47 2.68 22.33
C ILE A 10 1.42 3.67 23.00
N PHE A 11 2.18 3.25 24.01
CA PHE A 11 3.15 4.08 24.72
C PHE A 11 4.33 4.48 23.81
N ILE A 12 4.83 3.56 22.98
CA ILE A 12 5.88 3.84 21.98
C ILE A 12 5.39 4.82 20.91
N LEU A 13 4.15 4.70 20.44
CA LEU A 13 3.55 5.64 19.47
C LEU A 13 3.35 7.04 20.07
N SER A 14 3.04 7.14 21.37
CA SER A 14 2.85 8.43 22.05
C SER A 14 4.15 9.09 22.50
N TYR A 15 5.22 8.33 22.71
CA TYR A 15 6.54 8.78 23.17
C TYR A 15 7.63 8.79 22.10
N LEU A 16 7.30 8.51 20.83
CA LEU A 16 8.28 8.74 19.76
C LEU A 16 8.60 10.22 19.73
N PRO A 17 9.80 10.65 20.12
CA PRO A 17 10.14 12.06 20.21
C PRO A 17 9.90 12.69 18.84
N GLN A 18 9.19 13.82 18.83
CA GLN A 18 9.31 14.76 17.72
C GLN A 18 10.81 14.95 17.54
N SER A 19 11.28 14.67 16.34
CA SER A 19 12.69 14.80 16.01
C SER A 19 13.12 16.24 16.24
N TYR A 20 13.56 16.53 17.47
CA TYR A 20 14.51 17.59 17.66
C TYR A 20 15.72 17.23 16.83
N ALA A 21 16.08 18.10 15.92
CA ALA A 21 17.39 18.09 15.29
C ALA A 21 18.44 18.14 16.40
N GLN A 22 18.77 16.99 16.96
CA GLN A 22 19.93 16.88 17.85
C GLN A 22 21.16 16.78 16.97
N ASN A 23 22.05 17.73 17.23
CA ASN A 23 23.41 17.81 16.74
C ASN A 23 24.09 16.43 16.72
N THR A 24 24.00 15.75 15.57
CA THR A 24 24.98 14.72 15.24
C THR A 24 26.27 15.44 14.80
N PRO A 25 27.46 14.91 15.06
CA PRO A 25 28.71 15.56 14.71
C PRO A 25 28.69 15.96 13.23
N SER A 26 29.06 17.19 12.99
CA SER A 26 29.17 17.85 11.69
C SER A 26 30.28 17.14 10.87
N ASP A 27 29.89 16.16 10.08
CA ASP A 27 30.77 15.59 9.08
C ASP A 27 30.06 15.40 7.72
N SER A 28 29.41 16.46 7.27
CA SER A 28 29.00 16.60 5.88
C SER A 28 29.13 18.06 5.50
N SER A 29 30.15 18.37 4.72
CA SER A 29 30.28 19.64 4.06
C SER A 29 28.99 19.93 3.28
N SER A 30 28.25 20.93 3.76
CA SER A 30 27.06 21.41 3.06
C SER A 30 27.52 22.16 1.81
N ILE A 31 26.93 21.89 0.67
CA ILE A 31 27.22 22.55 -0.61
C ILE A 31 25.98 23.29 -1.09
N ARG A 32 26.19 24.46 -1.66
CA ARG A 32 25.12 25.18 -2.36
C ARG A 32 24.92 24.56 -3.74
N VAL A 33 23.68 24.37 -4.13
CA VAL A 33 23.30 23.83 -5.45
C VAL A 33 23.24 24.98 -6.45
N ASP A 34 24.13 25.01 -7.43
CA ASP A 34 24.11 26.02 -8.48
C ASP A 34 23.32 25.56 -9.70
N SER A 35 23.33 24.26 -10.01
CA SER A 35 22.46 23.68 -11.04
C SER A 35 22.17 22.20 -10.79
N ILE A 36 21.07 21.71 -11.39
CA ILE A 36 20.66 20.30 -11.35
C ILE A 36 20.66 19.78 -12.79
N LYS A 37 21.37 18.68 -13.03
CA LYS A 37 21.40 18.00 -14.32
C LYS A 37 20.82 16.59 -14.20
N ILE A 38 19.86 16.26 -15.05
CA ILE A 38 19.24 14.93 -15.12
C ILE A 38 19.70 14.24 -16.40
N SER A 39 19.97 12.94 -16.29
CA SER A 39 20.39 12.12 -17.43
C SER A 39 19.89 10.68 -17.28
N GLY A 40 19.69 10.00 -18.42
CA GLY A 40 19.22 8.62 -18.47
C GLY A 40 17.69 8.46 -18.55
N ASN A 41 16.95 9.54 -18.37
CA ASN A 41 15.48 9.61 -18.53
C ASN A 41 15.10 9.73 -20.00
N LYS A 42 15.08 8.62 -20.74
CA LYS A 42 14.79 8.61 -22.18
C LYS A 42 13.31 8.84 -22.50
N ILE A 43 12.42 8.28 -21.67
CA ILE A 43 10.96 8.35 -21.79
C ILE A 43 10.39 9.27 -20.71
N THR A 44 10.91 9.17 -19.49
CA THR A 44 10.41 9.91 -18.33
C THR A 44 10.66 11.40 -18.47
N ASP A 45 9.61 12.20 -18.33
CA ASP A 45 9.71 13.67 -18.28
C ASP A 45 10.53 14.11 -17.06
N GLU A 46 11.43 15.06 -17.22
CA GLU A 46 12.27 15.60 -16.13
C GLU A 46 11.44 16.12 -14.95
N TYR A 47 10.28 16.69 -15.24
CA TYR A 47 9.35 17.15 -14.20
C TYR A 47 9.01 16.06 -13.19
N VAL A 48 8.83 14.81 -13.61
CA VAL A 48 8.51 13.67 -12.74
C VAL A 48 9.61 13.43 -11.70
N ILE A 49 10.86 13.66 -12.08
CA ILE A 49 12.05 13.52 -11.22
C ILE A 49 12.21 14.76 -10.34
N LEU A 50 12.19 15.95 -10.94
CA LEU A 50 12.35 17.23 -10.22
C LEU A 50 11.27 17.41 -9.15
N ARG A 51 10.04 16.97 -9.44
CA ARG A 51 8.90 17.07 -8.53
C ARG A 51 9.06 16.24 -7.25
N GLU A 52 10.00 15.28 -7.23
CA GLU A 52 10.29 14.48 -6.03
C GLU A 52 11.42 15.06 -5.18
N LEU A 53 12.13 16.07 -5.65
CA LEU A 53 13.24 16.68 -4.91
C LEU A 53 12.72 17.56 -3.77
N THR A 54 13.43 17.50 -2.63
CA THR A 54 13.20 18.36 -1.46
C THR A 54 14.02 19.64 -1.51
N PHE A 55 14.82 19.83 -2.55
CA PHE A 55 15.68 21.00 -2.78
C PHE A 55 15.57 21.48 -4.22
N GLN A 56 15.97 22.71 -4.46
CA GLN A 56 16.03 23.36 -5.76
C GLN A 56 17.36 24.09 -5.92
N GLU A 57 17.61 24.64 -7.11
CA GLU A 57 18.77 25.50 -7.36
C GLU A 57 18.77 26.70 -6.39
N GLY A 58 19.91 26.99 -5.80
CA GLY A 58 20.10 28.00 -4.76
C GLY A 58 20.07 27.46 -3.32
N ASP A 59 19.50 26.28 -3.09
CA ASP A 59 19.44 25.65 -1.77
C ASP A 59 20.79 25.05 -1.36
N THR A 60 20.90 24.73 -0.07
CA THR A 60 22.08 24.05 0.48
C THR A 60 21.73 22.61 0.80
N VAL A 61 22.53 21.66 0.32
CA VAL A 61 22.34 20.22 0.50
C VAL A 61 23.55 19.57 1.17
N ASN A 62 23.30 18.46 1.84
CA ASN A 62 24.32 17.58 2.41
C ASN A 62 24.06 16.12 1.99
N SER A 63 24.95 15.21 2.35
CA SER A 63 24.85 13.80 1.98
C SER A 63 23.55 13.14 2.44
N LYS A 64 22.99 13.52 3.58
CA LYS A 64 21.72 13.00 4.10
C LYS A 64 20.54 13.43 3.22
N ILE A 65 20.49 14.69 2.82
CA ILE A 65 19.46 15.24 1.92
C ILE A 65 19.54 14.51 0.56
N LEU A 66 20.75 14.37 -0.02
CA LEU A 66 20.93 13.69 -1.30
C LEU A 66 20.51 12.21 -1.23
N SER A 67 20.87 11.51 -0.15
CA SER A 67 20.45 10.12 0.07
C SER A 67 18.94 9.98 0.17
N TYR A 68 18.27 10.84 0.92
CA TYR A 68 16.81 10.86 1.03
C TYR A 68 16.14 11.09 -0.33
N ASN A 69 16.62 12.06 -1.10
CA ASN A 69 16.08 12.34 -2.44
C ASN A 69 16.30 11.19 -3.42
N LYS A 70 17.45 10.48 -3.32
CA LYS A 70 17.68 9.25 -4.08
C LYS A 70 16.59 8.20 -3.80
N GLU A 71 16.26 7.95 -2.55
CA GLU A 71 15.21 6.99 -2.18
C GLU A 71 13.83 7.44 -2.65
N ARG A 72 13.54 8.75 -2.62
CA ARG A 72 12.28 9.30 -3.15
C ARG A 72 12.14 9.08 -4.66
N ILE A 73 13.21 9.29 -5.42
CA ILE A 73 13.20 9.02 -6.87
C ILE A 73 13.02 7.51 -7.14
N TYR A 74 13.66 6.64 -6.35
CA TYR A 74 13.39 5.19 -6.40
C TYR A 74 11.94 4.85 -6.10
N SER A 75 11.28 5.60 -5.22
CA SER A 75 9.87 5.40 -4.85
C SER A 75 8.89 5.57 -6.01
N LEU A 76 9.29 6.22 -7.10
CA LEU A 76 8.50 6.29 -8.34
C LEU A 76 8.27 4.89 -8.95
N GLY A 77 9.15 3.91 -8.67
CA GLY A 77 9.02 2.52 -9.12
C GLY A 77 9.27 2.31 -10.62
N ILE A 78 9.84 3.29 -11.30
CA ILE A 78 10.12 3.28 -12.75
C ILE A 78 11.60 3.30 -13.09
N PHE A 79 12.46 3.30 -12.09
CA PHE A 79 13.91 3.30 -12.27
C PHE A 79 14.55 2.07 -11.62
N SER A 80 15.38 1.36 -12.39
CA SER A 80 16.18 0.22 -11.90
C SER A 80 17.41 0.69 -11.13
N ASN A 81 17.91 1.90 -11.44
CA ASN A 81 19.02 2.52 -10.72
C ASN A 81 18.83 4.04 -10.65
N VAL A 82 19.22 4.62 -9.52
CA VAL A 82 19.26 6.06 -9.28
C VAL A 82 20.57 6.41 -8.60
N LYS A 83 21.34 7.32 -9.19
CA LYS A 83 22.59 7.81 -8.61
C LYS A 83 22.55 9.33 -8.57
N ILE A 84 22.82 9.91 -7.41
CA ILE A 84 22.97 11.35 -7.22
C ILE A 84 24.42 11.61 -6.84
N THR A 85 25.10 12.47 -7.61
CA THR A 85 26.50 12.85 -7.38
C THR A 85 26.64 14.35 -7.44
N THR A 86 27.64 14.87 -6.74
CA THR A 86 28.02 16.27 -6.76
C THR A 86 29.28 16.44 -7.60
N GLU A 87 29.30 17.43 -8.46
CA GLU A 87 30.43 17.82 -9.28
C GLU A 87 30.71 19.31 -9.05
N ASN A 88 31.98 19.65 -8.84
CA ASN A 88 32.42 21.05 -8.79
C ASN A 88 33.13 21.38 -10.11
N ASN A 89 32.52 22.25 -10.88
CA ASN A 89 33.12 22.71 -12.16
C ASN A 89 33.14 24.25 -12.16
N ASN A 90 34.35 24.80 -12.25
CA ASN A 90 34.58 26.26 -12.30
C ASN A 90 33.81 27.04 -11.17
N TYR A 91 33.96 26.60 -9.94
CA TYR A 91 33.29 27.17 -8.76
C TYR A 91 31.74 27.00 -8.72
N GLN A 92 31.17 26.20 -9.63
CA GLN A 92 29.77 25.84 -9.62
C GLN A 92 29.59 24.40 -9.11
N ASN A 93 28.72 24.21 -8.13
CA ASN A 93 28.34 22.90 -7.63
C ASN A 93 27.14 22.39 -8.41
N ILE A 94 27.37 21.37 -9.20
CA ILE A 94 26.35 20.74 -10.03
C ILE A 94 25.89 19.44 -9.36
N ILE A 95 24.58 19.28 -9.17
CA ILE A 95 23.99 18.01 -8.74
C ILE A 95 23.62 17.22 -9.99
N ASN A 96 24.33 16.11 -10.22
CA ASN A 96 24.06 15.21 -11.33
C ASN A 96 23.16 14.06 -10.84
N ILE A 97 21.95 13.93 -11.41
CA ILE A 97 20.98 12.85 -11.16
C ILE A 97 21.00 11.94 -12.40
N LEU A 98 21.59 10.76 -12.24
CA LEU A 98 21.60 9.73 -13.25
C LEU A 98 20.56 8.67 -12.90
N VAL A 99 19.63 8.41 -13.82
CA VAL A 99 18.61 7.37 -13.68
C VAL A 99 18.74 6.33 -14.78
N ASN A 100 18.44 5.09 -14.47
CA ASN A 100 18.26 4.03 -15.45
C ASN A 100 16.80 3.61 -15.41
N GLU A 101 16.10 3.83 -16.51
CA GLU A 101 14.69 3.43 -16.62
C GLU A 101 14.54 1.91 -16.56
N SER A 102 13.51 1.45 -15.88
CA SER A 102 13.17 0.03 -15.83
C SER A 102 12.34 -0.37 -17.06
N TRP A 103 12.10 -1.66 -17.22
CA TRP A 103 11.13 -2.13 -18.20
C TRP A 103 9.72 -1.67 -17.78
N TYR A 104 8.86 -1.35 -18.75
CA TYR A 104 7.57 -0.74 -18.47
C TYR A 104 6.36 -1.62 -18.81
N ILE A 105 6.57 -2.77 -19.43
CA ILE A 105 5.48 -3.67 -19.88
C ILE A 105 5.63 -5.02 -19.21
N TYR A 106 4.69 -5.38 -18.34
CA TYR A 106 4.75 -6.61 -17.54
C TYR A 106 3.53 -7.51 -17.79
N PRO A 107 3.63 -8.50 -18.70
CA PRO A 107 2.65 -9.57 -18.80
C PRO A 107 2.96 -10.65 -17.76
N ILE A 108 2.24 -10.64 -16.63
CA ILE A 108 2.47 -11.57 -15.51
C ILE A 108 1.38 -12.64 -15.52
N PRO A 109 1.63 -13.84 -16.04
CA PRO A 109 0.69 -14.95 -15.89
C PRO A 109 0.65 -15.41 -14.43
N PHE A 110 -0.51 -15.82 -13.97
CA PHE A 110 -0.67 -16.36 -12.62
C PHE A 110 -1.62 -17.56 -12.60
N ALA A 111 -1.44 -18.38 -11.56
CA ALA A 111 -2.40 -19.41 -11.17
C ALA A 111 -2.47 -19.44 -9.64
N GLN A 112 -3.68 -19.48 -9.11
CA GLN A 112 -3.94 -19.48 -7.68
C GLN A 112 -4.88 -20.60 -7.31
N LEU A 113 -4.51 -21.38 -6.31
CA LEU A 113 -5.35 -22.38 -5.70
C LEU A 113 -6.04 -21.79 -4.47
N LYS A 114 -7.35 -22.02 -4.34
CA LYS A 114 -8.10 -21.69 -3.15
C LYS A 114 -8.25 -22.94 -2.28
N ASP A 115 -8.02 -22.77 -0.97
CA ASP A 115 -8.12 -23.85 0.03
C ASP A 115 -7.26 -25.09 -0.29
N ASN A 116 -6.17 -24.93 -1.05
CA ASN A 116 -5.35 -26.04 -1.59
C ASN A 116 -6.14 -27.09 -2.41
N ASP A 117 -7.28 -26.71 -2.98
CA ASP A 117 -8.14 -27.56 -3.78
C ASP A 117 -7.94 -27.29 -5.27
N TRP A 118 -7.44 -28.28 -6.02
CA TRP A 118 -7.23 -28.18 -7.47
C TRP A 118 -8.50 -27.93 -8.28
N LYS A 119 -9.69 -28.24 -7.72
CA LYS A 119 -10.98 -27.91 -8.32
C LYS A 119 -11.32 -26.42 -8.18
N LYS A 120 -10.60 -25.71 -7.29
CA LYS A 120 -10.78 -24.29 -7.03
C LYS A 120 -9.60 -23.47 -7.56
N ILE A 121 -9.12 -23.79 -8.74
CA ILE A 121 -8.07 -23.04 -9.41
C ILE A 121 -8.63 -21.80 -10.12
N SER A 122 -8.00 -20.67 -9.91
CA SER A 122 -8.14 -19.46 -10.71
C SER A 122 -6.82 -19.19 -11.42
N TYR A 123 -6.86 -18.84 -12.68
CA TYR A 123 -5.68 -18.58 -13.50
C TYR A 123 -5.94 -17.42 -14.46
N GLY A 124 -4.89 -16.76 -14.90
CA GLY A 124 -5.07 -15.61 -15.77
C GLY A 124 -3.79 -14.83 -16.03
N ILE A 125 -3.97 -13.56 -16.33
CA ILE A 125 -2.89 -12.64 -16.62
C ILE A 125 -3.13 -11.31 -15.91
N ASP A 126 -2.05 -10.77 -15.35
CA ASP A 126 -1.96 -9.39 -14.86
C ASP A 126 -1.02 -8.64 -15.81
N PHE A 127 -1.55 -7.70 -16.56
CA PHE A 127 -0.82 -6.94 -17.56
C PHE A 127 -0.68 -5.49 -17.11
N TYR A 128 0.56 -5.05 -16.96
CA TYR A 128 0.89 -3.68 -16.56
C TYR A 128 1.64 -2.96 -17.68
N VAL A 129 1.24 -1.73 -17.95
CA VAL A 129 2.04 -0.76 -18.69
C VAL A 129 2.26 0.43 -17.77
N GLN A 130 3.53 0.70 -17.48
CA GLN A 130 3.94 1.82 -16.62
C GLN A 130 4.61 2.90 -17.46
N ASN A 131 4.45 4.16 -17.05
CA ASN A 131 5.19 5.30 -17.59
C ASN A 131 5.13 5.43 -19.13
N PHE A 132 4.00 5.03 -19.74
CA PHE A 132 3.90 4.98 -21.19
C PHE A 132 3.84 6.37 -21.85
N GLN A 133 3.43 7.41 -21.12
CA GLN A 133 3.47 8.81 -21.54
C GLN A 133 4.65 9.58 -20.92
N GLY A 134 5.52 8.91 -20.19
CA GLY A 134 6.63 9.53 -19.48
C GLY A 134 6.24 10.29 -18.20
N MET A 135 4.99 10.19 -17.77
CA MET A 135 4.42 10.91 -16.63
C MET A 135 4.18 10.00 -15.41
N ASN A 136 4.90 8.88 -15.34
CA ASN A 136 4.68 7.84 -14.32
C ASN A 136 3.22 7.33 -14.27
N ASP A 137 2.56 7.41 -15.41
CA ASP A 137 1.21 6.92 -15.62
C ASP A 137 1.19 5.40 -15.75
N ARG A 138 0.03 4.79 -15.47
CA ARG A 138 -0.07 3.35 -15.32
C ARG A 138 -1.39 2.83 -15.86
N ILE A 139 -1.33 1.80 -16.70
CA ILE A 139 -2.49 0.99 -17.09
C ILE A 139 -2.29 -0.40 -16.48
N ARG A 140 -3.34 -0.95 -15.91
CA ARG A 140 -3.41 -2.33 -15.47
C ARG A 140 -4.63 -3.01 -16.06
N LEU A 141 -4.41 -4.16 -16.67
CA LEU A 141 -5.47 -5.07 -17.13
C LEU A 141 -5.29 -6.38 -16.37
N HIS A 142 -6.28 -6.75 -15.58
CA HIS A 142 -6.28 -8.03 -14.87
C HIS A 142 -7.43 -8.88 -15.39
N ALA A 143 -7.16 -10.14 -15.73
CA ALA A 143 -8.16 -11.10 -16.13
C ALA A 143 -7.88 -12.44 -15.46
N ALA A 144 -8.76 -12.83 -14.55
CA ALA A 144 -8.78 -14.13 -13.90
C ALA A 144 -9.97 -14.95 -14.39
N PHE A 145 -9.72 -16.21 -14.70
CA PHE A 145 -10.68 -17.21 -15.13
C PHE A 145 -10.71 -18.37 -14.13
N GLY A 146 -11.66 -19.26 -14.27
CA GLY A 146 -11.78 -20.45 -13.44
C GLY A 146 -12.72 -20.27 -12.27
N TYR A 147 -12.28 -20.60 -11.05
CA TYR A 147 -13.16 -20.69 -9.89
C TYR A 147 -13.73 -19.35 -9.41
N ASP A 148 -12.89 -18.31 -9.30
CA ASP A 148 -13.29 -16.96 -8.91
C ASP A 148 -12.98 -15.96 -10.06
N PRO A 149 -13.83 -15.86 -11.11
CA PRO A 149 -13.60 -14.94 -12.23
C PRO A 149 -13.54 -13.48 -11.74
N ASN A 150 -12.50 -12.76 -12.18
CA ASN A 150 -12.25 -11.38 -11.79
C ASN A 150 -11.60 -10.63 -12.94
N TYR A 151 -12.16 -9.48 -13.29
CA TYR A 151 -11.66 -8.63 -14.37
C TYR A 151 -11.49 -7.20 -13.84
N LEU A 152 -10.36 -6.57 -14.14
CA LEU A 152 -10.09 -5.18 -13.77
C LEU A 152 -9.42 -4.46 -14.93
N ILE A 153 -9.89 -3.26 -15.21
CA ILE A 153 -9.21 -2.25 -16.02
C ILE A 153 -8.95 -1.06 -15.11
N SER A 154 -7.69 -0.66 -14.98
CA SER A 154 -7.30 0.47 -14.14
C SER A 154 -6.38 1.41 -14.90
N TYR A 155 -6.61 2.70 -14.75
CA TYR A 155 -5.74 3.78 -15.22
C TYR A 155 -5.38 4.68 -14.05
N SER A 156 -4.13 5.10 -13.97
CA SER A 156 -3.71 6.14 -13.02
C SER A 156 -2.64 7.03 -13.64
N ASN A 157 -2.77 8.33 -13.45
CA ASN A 157 -1.81 9.33 -13.86
C ASN A 157 -1.60 10.30 -12.70
N PRO A 158 -0.43 10.29 -12.05
CA PRO A 158 -0.11 11.17 -10.92
C PRO A 158 0.08 12.64 -11.34
N TYR A 159 0.21 12.93 -12.64
CA TYR A 159 0.44 14.26 -13.22
C TYR A 159 -0.51 14.52 -14.39
N PHE A 160 -1.79 14.15 -14.26
CA PHE A 160 -2.80 14.27 -15.31
C PHE A 160 -2.91 15.72 -15.84
N ILE A 161 -2.88 16.72 -14.96
CA ILE A 161 -2.65 18.12 -15.31
C ILE A 161 -1.36 18.57 -14.64
N LYS A 162 -0.25 18.48 -15.39
CA LYS A 162 1.12 18.65 -14.93
C LYS A 162 1.34 19.93 -14.10
N ASN A 163 0.96 21.08 -14.63
CA ASN A 163 1.24 22.39 -13.99
C ASN A 163 0.38 22.66 -12.75
N GLU A 164 -0.69 21.91 -12.56
CA GLU A 164 -1.63 22.04 -11.44
C GLU A 164 -1.45 20.95 -10.40
N ASP A 165 -0.50 20.01 -10.59
CA ASP A 165 -0.31 18.83 -9.73
C ASP A 165 -1.60 18.01 -9.53
N ILE A 166 -2.48 17.96 -10.55
CA ILE A 166 -3.71 17.20 -10.49
C ILE A 166 -3.43 15.77 -10.97
N PHE A 167 -3.87 14.82 -10.19
CA PHE A 167 -3.82 13.41 -10.54
C PHE A 167 -5.22 12.85 -10.84
N LEU A 168 -5.25 11.77 -11.63
CA LEU A 168 -6.45 11.04 -11.99
C LEU A 168 -6.23 9.54 -11.80
N GLY A 169 -7.24 8.86 -11.25
CA GLY A 169 -7.37 7.41 -11.24
C GLY A 169 -8.75 7.01 -11.72
N ALA A 170 -8.85 5.91 -12.44
CA ALA A 170 -10.11 5.33 -12.86
C ALA A 170 -10.03 3.81 -12.87
N ASN A 171 -11.07 3.14 -12.39
CA ASN A 171 -11.16 1.69 -12.33
C ASN A 171 -12.50 1.21 -12.84
N LEU A 172 -12.48 0.09 -13.57
CA LEU A 172 -13.65 -0.71 -13.91
C LEU A 172 -13.38 -2.14 -13.50
N SER A 173 -14.32 -2.78 -12.81
CA SER A 173 -14.12 -4.14 -12.30
C SER A 173 -15.40 -4.98 -12.37
N TYR A 174 -15.18 -6.29 -12.52
CA TYR A 174 -16.18 -7.32 -12.32
C TYR A 174 -15.54 -8.45 -11.51
N ILE A 175 -16.22 -8.87 -10.44
CA ILE A 175 -15.78 -9.96 -9.58
C ILE A 175 -16.97 -10.88 -9.32
N LYS A 176 -16.80 -12.19 -9.57
CA LYS A 176 -17.66 -13.21 -8.99
C LYS A 176 -16.92 -13.80 -7.79
N ALA A 177 -17.40 -13.56 -6.60
CA ALA A 177 -16.75 -13.99 -5.38
C ALA A 177 -17.73 -14.68 -4.43
N ARG A 178 -17.24 -15.67 -3.71
CA ARG A 178 -17.98 -16.25 -2.58
C ARG A 178 -18.14 -15.22 -1.48
N ASN A 179 -19.35 -15.13 -0.95
CA ASN A 179 -19.60 -14.30 0.22
C ASN A 179 -18.74 -14.76 1.40
N LYS A 180 -18.24 -13.79 2.14
CA LYS A 180 -17.33 -14.00 3.27
C LYS A 180 -17.97 -13.74 4.62
N SER A 181 -19.12 -13.05 4.66
CA SER A 181 -19.83 -12.77 5.89
C SER A 181 -20.48 -14.04 6.43
N ASP A 182 -20.09 -14.47 7.63
CA ASP A 182 -20.69 -15.61 8.32
C ASP A 182 -22.12 -15.28 8.77
N ILE A 183 -22.40 -14.01 9.08
CA ILE A 183 -23.76 -13.55 9.38
C ILE A 183 -24.65 -13.75 8.15
N ALA A 184 -24.20 -13.28 6.99
CA ALA A 184 -24.98 -13.44 5.77
C ALA A 184 -25.13 -14.90 5.36
N LYS A 185 -24.10 -15.76 5.53
CA LYS A 185 -24.18 -17.21 5.32
C LYS A 185 -25.22 -17.86 6.23
N SER A 186 -25.22 -17.49 7.52
CA SER A 186 -26.19 -18.03 8.49
C SER A 186 -27.61 -17.65 8.14
N LEU A 187 -27.84 -16.40 7.72
CA LEU A 187 -29.18 -15.91 7.34
C LEU A 187 -29.64 -16.47 5.98
N TYR A 188 -28.74 -16.73 5.08
CA TYR A 188 -29.00 -17.34 3.77
C TYR A 188 -29.24 -18.85 3.87
N GLY A 189 -28.70 -19.51 4.89
CA GLY A 189 -28.76 -20.96 5.08
C GLY A 189 -27.60 -21.74 4.44
N GLY A 190 -26.48 -21.09 4.11
CA GLY A 190 -25.28 -21.71 3.57
C GLY A 190 -24.39 -20.74 2.81
N ASP A 191 -23.38 -21.30 2.16
CA ASP A 191 -22.47 -20.52 1.30
C ASP A 191 -23.17 -20.07 0.00
N PHE A 192 -22.84 -18.88 -0.47
CA PHE A 192 -23.33 -18.36 -1.75
C PHE A 192 -22.29 -17.50 -2.44
N ASP A 193 -22.43 -17.38 -3.76
CA ASP A 193 -21.64 -16.47 -4.57
C ASP A 193 -22.41 -15.17 -4.82
N GLN A 194 -21.67 -14.07 -4.92
CA GLN A 194 -22.17 -12.77 -5.33
C GLN A 194 -21.37 -12.25 -6.53
N LYS A 195 -22.01 -11.44 -7.37
CA LYS A 195 -21.35 -10.74 -8.47
C LYS A 195 -21.32 -9.26 -8.15
N ILE A 196 -20.13 -8.67 -8.26
CA ILE A 196 -19.94 -7.24 -8.06
C ILE A 196 -19.35 -6.68 -9.34
N SER A 197 -20.03 -5.74 -9.95
CA SER A 197 -19.54 -4.99 -11.10
C SER A 197 -19.63 -3.50 -10.82
N GLY A 198 -18.69 -2.74 -11.31
CA GLY A 198 -18.73 -1.29 -11.11
C GLY A 198 -17.43 -0.61 -11.49
N GLY A 199 -17.41 0.69 -11.25
CA GLY A 199 -16.22 1.50 -11.46
C GLY A 199 -16.18 2.69 -10.52
N ASP A 200 -15.01 3.28 -10.45
CA ASP A 200 -14.75 4.50 -9.69
C ASP A 200 -13.78 5.42 -10.42
N ILE A 201 -13.90 6.69 -10.13
CA ILE A 201 -12.99 7.74 -10.57
C ILE A 201 -12.51 8.48 -9.34
N SER A 202 -11.19 8.68 -9.26
CA SER A 202 -10.52 9.46 -8.25
C SER A 202 -9.82 10.64 -8.91
N ILE A 203 -10.10 11.85 -8.46
CA ILE A 203 -9.41 13.05 -8.89
C ILE A 203 -8.95 13.83 -7.67
N GLY A 204 -7.75 14.36 -7.74
CA GLY A 204 -7.20 15.11 -6.61
C GLY A 204 -6.00 15.95 -6.97
N LYS A 205 -5.55 16.71 -6.01
CA LYS A 205 -4.41 17.63 -6.12
C LYS A 205 -3.32 17.24 -5.13
N ARG A 206 -2.07 17.24 -5.59
CA ARG A 206 -0.89 17.16 -4.74
C ARG A 206 -0.54 18.56 -4.27
N ILE A 207 -0.52 18.78 -2.97
CA ILE A 207 -0.21 20.05 -2.33
C ILE A 207 1.19 19.97 -1.74
N GLY A 208 2.10 20.77 -2.27
CA GLY A 208 3.51 20.64 -1.93
C GLY A 208 4.05 19.24 -2.26
N LEU A 209 5.05 18.80 -1.52
CA LEU A 209 5.75 17.54 -1.81
C LEU A 209 5.06 16.31 -1.22
N TYR A 210 4.35 16.46 -0.10
CA TYR A 210 3.95 15.34 0.75
C TYR A 210 2.44 15.12 0.87
N GLN A 211 1.62 16.09 0.51
CA GLN A 211 0.19 16.06 0.76
C GLN A 211 -0.61 15.78 -0.50
N LYS A 212 -1.71 15.04 -0.37
CA LYS A 212 -2.70 14.85 -1.43
C LYS A 212 -4.10 15.00 -0.86
N VAL A 213 -4.97 15.70 -1.56
CA VAL A 213 -6.41 15.79 -1.29
C VAL A 213 -7.12 15.27 -2.53
N PHE A 214 -8.15 14.45 -2.34
CA PHE A 214 -8.86 13.85 -3.47
C PHE A 214 -10.34 13.61 -3.19
N VAL A 215 -11.09 13.50 -4.27
CA VAL A 215 -12.49 13.10 -4.29
C VAL A 215 -12.61 11.81 -5.09
N ASN A 216 -13.41 10.87 -4.58
CA ASN A 216 -13.77 9.64 -5.27
C ASN A 216 -15.24 9.66 -5.61
N LEU A 217 -15.57 9.19 -6.81
CA LEU A 217 -16.93 8.94 -7.26
C LEU A 217 -17.00 7.50 -7.74
N GLY A 218 -17.99 6.75 -7.29
CA GLY A 218 -18.11 5.34 -7.61
C GLY A 218 -19.56 4.92 -7.85
N TYR A 219 -19.70 3.86 -8.64
CA TYR A 219 -20.95 3.16 -8.84
C TYR A 219 -20.68 1.66 -8.88
N LYS A 220 -21.46 0.89 -8.12
CA LYS A 220 -21.37 -0.57 -8.07
C LYS A 220 -22.73 -1.20 -8.14
N ILE A 221 -22.81 -2.35 -8.78
CA ILE A 221 -23.96 -3.25 -8.78
C ILE A 221 -23.53 -4.50 -8.04
N ILE A 222 -24.23 -4.82 -6.98
CA ILE A 222 -24.01 -6.01 -6.17
C ILE A 222 -25.20 -6.95 -6.39
N ASP A 223 -24.96 -8.04 -7.14
CA ASP A 223 -25.97 -9.06 -7.47
C ASP A 223 -25.78 -10.26 -6.54
N SER A 224 -26.70 -10.42 -5.60
CA SER A 224 -26.78 -11.54 -4.64
C SER A 224 -27.80 -12.57 -5.14
N PRO A 225 -27.70 -13.86 -4.74
CA PRO A 225 -28.66 -14.88 -5.19
C PRO A 225 -30.10 -14.57 -4.80
N GLN A 226 -30.28 -13.95 -3.63
CA GLN A 226 -31.58 -13.50 -3.13
C GLN A 226 -31.39 -12.32 -2.16
N TYR A 227 -32.49 -11.63 -1.88
CA TYR A 227 -32.55 -10.68 -0.77
C TYR A 227 -32.35 -11.40 0.57
N ILE A 228 -31.46 -10.88 1.41
CA ILE A 228 -31.21 -11.40 2.75
C ILE A 228 -31.62 -10.32 3.76
N TYR A 229 -32.74 -10.58 4.47
CA TYR A 229 -33.31 -9.62 5.41
C TYR A 229 -32.29 -9.19 6.49
N GLY A 230 -32.23 -7.90 6.78
CA GLY A 230 -31.36 -7.32 7.82
C GLY A 230 -29.90 -7.13 7.45
N VAL A 231 -29.46 -7.61 6.28
CA VAL A 231 -28.06 -7.46 5.81
C VAL A 231 -27.91 -7.04 4.36
N SER A 232 -28.96 -7.13 3.52
CA SER A 232 -29.01 -6.49 2.19
C SER A 232 -29.42 -5.02 2.32
N ALA A 233 -28.82 -4.13 1.54
CA ALA A 233 -28.98 -2.70 1.74
C ALA A 233 -30.29 -2.14 1.18
N SER A 234 -30.67 -2.51 -0.05
CA SER A 234 -31.81 -1.89 -0.74
C SER A 234 -33.18 -2.52 -0.47
N GLY A 235 -33.24 -3.65 0.21
CA GLY A 235 -34.45 -4.45 0.29
C GLY A 235 -34.73 -5.33 -0.94
N GLU A 236 -33.84 -5.30 -1.93
CA GLU A 236 -33.92 -6.10 -3.15
C GLU A 236 -32.73 -7.06 -3.26
N ARG A 237 -32.79 -7.96 -4.26
CA ARG A 237 -31.71 -8.90 -4.57
C ARG A 237 -30.46 -8.21 -5.13
N ILE A 238 -30.65 -7.12 -5.86
CA ILE A 238 -29.61 -6.36 -6.54
C ILE A 238 -29.53 -4.98 -5.90
N ASP A 239 -28.36 -4.66 -5.35
CA ASP A 239 -28.09 -3.34 -4.81
C ASP A 239 -27.34 -2.47 -5.86
N HIS A 240 -27.86 -1.27 -6.10
CA HIS A 240 -27.24 -0.24 -6.91
C HIS A 240 -26.62 0.81 -6.00
N LEU A 241 -25.31 0.78 -5.86
CA LEU A 241 -24.57 1.58 -4.89
C LEU A 241 -23.83 2.72 -5.57
N VAL A 242 -24.34 3.93 -5.43
CA VAL A 242 -23.60 5.16 -5.72
C VAL A 242 -22.74 5.51 -4.52
N SER A 243 -21.52 5.94 -4.73
CA SER A 243 -20.63 6.40 -3.64
C SER A 243 -19.93 7.70 -4.02
N THR A 244 -19.73 8.56 -3.04
CA THR A 244 -18.84 9.72 -3.14
C THR A 244 -18.02 9.82 -1.87
N GLY A 245 -16.76 10.22 -2.00
CA GLY A 245 -15.88 10.30 -0.85
C GLY A 245 -14.82 11.38 -1.00
N ILE A 246 -14.29 11.79 0.12
CA ILE A 246 -13.12 12.67 0.18
C ILE A 246 -11.99 11.95 0.88
N GLY A 247 -10.76 12.26 0.49
CA GLY A 247 -9.58 11.68 1.12
C GLY A 247 -8.45 12.69 1.24
N TYR A 248 -7.62 12.44 2.23
CA TYR A 248 -6.39 13.16 2.48
C TYR A 248 -5.27 12.14 2.73
N SER A 249 -4.09 12.39 2.19
CA SER A 249 -2.89 11.63 2.53
C SER A 249 -1.69 12.55 2.73
N TYR A 250 -0.82 12.15 3.66
CA TYR A 250 0.47 12.78 3.95
C TYR A 250 1.54 11.70 3.95
N ASP A 251 2.57 11.83 3.09
CA ASP A 251 3.57 10.80 2.88
C ASP A 251 4.98 11.38 2.80
N THR A 252 5.75 11.17 3.88
CA THR A 252 7.16 11.59 3.98
C THR A 252 8.11 10.39 4.02
N ARG A 253 7.66 9.20 3.61
CA ARG A 253 8.50 8.01 3.58
C ARG A 253 9.70 8.23 2.65
N ASP A 254 10.84 7.68 3.04
CA ASP A 254 12.05 7.67 2.23
C ASP A 254 11.88 6.80 0.98
N LEU A 255 11.61 5.51 1.16
CA LEU A 255 11.41 4.54 0.10
C LEU A 255 10.05 3.85 0.26
N THR A 256 9.10 4.09 -0.66
CA THR A 256 7.72 3.56 -0.52
C THR A 256 7.65 2.04 -0.58
N GLN A 257 8.56 1.38 -1.30
CA GLN A 257 8.62 -0.08 -1.43
C GLN A 257 9.17 -0.77 -0.18
N PHE A 258 9.97 -0.10 0.64
CA PHE A 258 10.48 -0.58 1.92
C PHE A 258 10.89 0.59 2.81
N PRO A 259 9.94 1.27 3.45
CA PRO A 259 10.22 2.46 4.24
C PRO A 259 11.01 2.14 5.50
N ARG A 260 12.00 2.97 5.78
CA ARG A 260 12.81 2.91 7.01
C ARG A 260 12.71 4.19 7.85
N GLU A 261 12.33 5.31 7.20
CA GLU A 261 12.15 6.61 7.85
C GLU A 261 10.93 7.33 7.25
N GLY A 262 10.24 8.13 8.06
CA GLY A 262 9.14 8.96 7.62
C GLY A 262 7.80 8.65 8.28
N LEU A 263 6.76 9.25 7.75
CA LEU A 263 5.38 9.11 8.18
C LEU A 263 4.48 8.93 6.95
N PHE A 264 3.57 7.99 7.04
CA PHE A 264 2.42 7.90 6.13
C PHE A 264 1.15 8.06 6.95
N LEU A 265 0.25 8.92 6.50
CA LEU A 265 -1.08 9.10 7.05
C LEU A 265 -2.08 9.13 5.90
N GLN A 266 -3.14 8.36 6.01
CA GLN A 266 -4.27 8.43 5.09
C GLN A 266 -5.58 8.46 5.87
N SER A 267 -6.49 9.32 5.45
CA SER A 267 -7.86 9.41 5.96
C SER A 267 -8.82 9.50 4.80
N THR A 268 -9.91 8.73 4.85
CA THR A 268 -10.95 8.73 3.83
C THR A 268 -12.32 8.77 4.49
N PHE A 269 -13.24 9.53 3.92
CA PHE A 269 -14.62 9.56 4.35
C PHE A 269 -15.52 9.37 3.13
N THR A 270 -16.30 8.31 3.11
CA THR A 270 -17.14 7.91 1.98
C THR A 270 -18.60 7.87 2.38
N PHE A 271 -19.45 8.48 1.57
CA PHE A 271 -20.90 8.41 1.62
C PHE A 271 -21.35 7.35 0.62
N ASN A 272 -22.12 6.38 1.05
CA ASN A 272 -22.60 5.26 0.25
C ASN A 272 -24.11 5.31 0.13
N GLY A 273 -24.62 5.14 -1.10
CA GLY A 273 -26.01 5.09 -1.45
C GLY A 273 -26.69 6.45 -1.61
N LEU A 274 -26.29 7.47 -0.84
CA LEU A 274 -26.89 8.83 -0.87
C LEU A 274 -28.44 8.83 -0.79
N GLY A 275 -29.05 7.81 -0.18
CA GLY A 275 -30.49 7.62 -0.14
C GLY A 275 -31.10 6.97 -1.39
N ILE A 276 -30.32 6.71 -2.43
CA ILE A 276 -30.75 6.00 -3.64
C ILE A 276 -30.97 4.52 -3.27
N ASN A 277 -32.09 3.95 -3.71
CA ASN A 277 -32.52 2.58 -3.38
C ASN A 277 -32.55 2.30 -1.86
N ASN A 278 -32.86 3.30 -1.05
CA ASN A 278 -32.84 3.23 0.42
C ASN A 278 -31.47 2.90 1.04
N ILE A 279 -30.39 3.00 0.27
CA ILE A 279 -29.03 2.78 0.76
C ILE A 279 -28.48 4.09 1.30
N ASN A 280 -28.14 4.12 2.59
CA ASN A 280 -27.54 5.30 3.23
C ASN A 280 -26.66 4.90 4.39
N TYR A 281 -25.36 4.78 4.14
CA TYR A 281 -24.36 4.56 5.19
C TYR A 281 -23.05 5.28 4.84
N LYS A 282 -22.19 5.45 5.81
CA LYS A 282 -20.93 6.17 5.69
C LYS A 282 -19.80 5.30 6.18
N VAL A 283 -18.63 5.49 5.59
CA VAL A 283 -17.40 4.77 5.98
C VAL A 283 -16.31 5.79 6.21
N PHE A 284 -15.67 5.70 7.38
CA PHE A 284 -14.46 6.44 7.70
C PHE A 284 -13.29 5.48 7.83
N GLY A 285 -12.25 5.69 7.05
CA GLY A 285 -10.99 4.95 7.09
C GLY A 285 -9.85 5.83 7.58
N PHE A 286 -9.00 5.29 8.43
CA PHE A 286 -7.82 5.95 8.95
C PHE A 286 -6.65 4.98 9.02
N ASP A 287 -5.50 5.34 8.45
CA ASP A 287 -4.26 4.56 8.47
C ASP A 287 -3.09 5.51 8.76
N ILE A 288 -2.39 5.27 9.84
CA ILE A 288 -1.17 5.97 10.19
C ILE A 288 -0.03 4.97 10.37
N ARG A 289 1.10 5.27 9.72
CA ARG A 289 2.31 4.43 9.75
C ARG A 289 3.51 5.31 10.03
N LYS A 290 4.22 5.02 11.10
CA LYS A 290 5.47 5.70 11.45
C LYS A 290 6.64 4.75 11.24
N TYR A 291 7.66 5.27 10.58
CA TYR A 291 8.91 4.58 10.31
C TYR A 291 10.03 5.38 10.98
N TYR A 292 10.83 4.69 11.76
CA TYR A 292 11.90 5.32 12.52
C TYR A 292 13.21 4.54 12.37
N LYS A 293 14.23 5.21 11.85
CA LYS A 293 15.58 4.69 11.70
C LYS A 293 16.33 4.92 13.01
N ILE A 294 16.57 3.86 13.80
CA ILE A 294 17.28 3.94 15.08
C ILE A 294 18.78 4.10 14.83
N THR A 295 19.31 3.26 13.92
CA THR A 295 20.68 3.32 13.44
C THR A 295 20.67 3.18 11.93
N ASP A 296 21.85 3.24 11.29
CA ASP A 296 21.93 3.02 9.84
C ASP A 296 21.42 1.64 9.41
N ASP A 297 21.49 0.66 10.29
CA ASP A 297 21.05 -0.70 10.00
C ASP A 297 19.68 -1.02 10.62
N LEU A 298 19.37 -0.54 11.82
CA LEU A 298 18.15 -0.89 12.56
C LEU A 298 17.04 0.12 12.32
N SER A 299 15.85 -0.36 11.93
CA SER A 299 14.64 0.45 11.83
C SER A 299 13.45 -0.21 12.53
N ILE A 300 12.54 0.62 13.03
CA ILE A 300 11.24 0.23 13.60
C ILE A 300 10.13 0.81 12.74
N LYS A 301 9.10 0.02 12.53
CA LYS A 301 7.85 0.42 11.89
C LYS A 301 6.70 0.22 12.86
N ALA A 302 5.75 1.14 12.88
CA ALA A 302 4.52 1.04 13.63
C ALA A 302 3.35 1.51 12.78
N ARG A 303 2.23 0.80 12.85
CA ARG A 303 0.99 1.12 12.15
C ARG A 303 -0.19 1.06 13.08
N PHE A 304 -1.10 2.00 12.94
CA PHE A 304 -2.47 1.91 13.42
C PHE A 304 -3.43 2.11 12.25
N GLU A 305 -4.32 1.16 12.03
CA GLU A 305 -5.38 1.24 11.03
C GLU A 305 -6.73 1.05 11.70
N SER A 306 -7.71 1.82 11.26
CA SER A 306 -9.08 1.68 11.71
C SER A 306 -10.07 1.97 10.58
N ARG A 307 -11.20 1.27 10.61
CA ARG A 307 -12.34 1.48 9.73
C ARG A 307 -13.62 1.54 10.55
N PHE A 308 -14.38 2.60 10.39
CA PHE A 308 -15.63 2.85 11.07
C PHE A 308 -16.77 2.94 10.06
N THR A 309 -17.90 2.34 10.37
CA THR A 309 -19.11 2.45 9.57
C THR A 309 -20.22 3.09 10.36
N PHE A 310 -20.99 3.98 9.73
CA PHE A 310 -22.08 4.73 10.31
C PHE A 310 -23.31 4.58 9.42
N GLY A 311 -24.48 4.40 10.01
CA GLY A 311 -25.75 4.25 9.30
C GLY A 311 -26.65 3.24 10.02
N ASP A 312 -27.90 3.19 9.66
CA ASP A 312 -28.85 2.25 10.29
C ASP A 312 -28.59 0.82 9.87
N LEU A 313 -28.35 0.61 8.60
CA LEU A 313 -27.95 -0.65 8.01
C LEU A 313 -26.63 -0.47 7.22
N VAL A 314 -25.62 -1.26 7.58
CA VAL A 314 -24.42 -1.46 6.79
C VAL A 314 -24.55 -2.84 6.14
N PRO A 315 -24.48 -2.96 4.80
CA PRO A 315 -24.68 -4.24 4.15
C PRO A 315 -23.52 -5.20 4.42
N TYR A 316 -23.80 -6.49 4.39
CA TYR A 316 -22.83 -7.55 4.69
C TYR A 316 -21.58 -7.50 3.80
N TYR A 317 -21.75 -7.09 2.55
CA TYR A 317 -20.65 -6.99 1.59
C TYR A 317 -19.69 -5.81 1.86
N ASP A 318 -20.05 -4.90 2.77
CA ASP A 318 -19.21 -3.77 3.21
C ASP A 318 -18.88 -3.82 4.72
N TYR A 319 -19.05 -4.98 5.35
CA TYR A 319 -18.51 -5.18 6.69
C TYR A 319 -16.99 -5.02 6.72
N SER A 320 -16.48 -4.63 7.86
CA SER A 320 -15.06 -4.56 8.15
C SER A 320 -14.53 -5.95 8.48
N PHE A 321 -13.74 -6.53 7.56
CA PHE A 321 -13.15 -7.84 7.78
C PHE A 321 -11.72 -7.72 8.30
N LEU A 322 -11.36 -8.60 9.24
CA LEU A 322 -9.99 -8.87 9.66
C LEU A 322 -9.69 -10.32 9.27
N GLY A 323 -8.58 -10.56 8.54
CA GLY A 323 -8.23 -11.88 8.01
C GLY A 323 -8.10 -11.96 6.48
N PHE A 324 -8.39 -10.87 5.78
CA PHE A 324 -8.20 -10.74 4.33
C PHE A 324 -7.05 -9.80 3.97
N ASN A 325 -7.39 -8.63 3.40
CA ASN A 325 -6.43 -7.61 3.06
C ASN A 325 -5.73 -7.08 4.32
N GLU A 326 -6.51 -6.88 5.38
CA GLU A 326 -6.02 -6.52 6.69
C GLU A 326 -6.11 -7.73 7.62
N ARG A 327 -5.01 -8.05 8.28
CA ARG A 327 -4.93 -9.25 9.13
C ARG A 327 -3.95 -9.09 10.28
N VAL A 328 -4.19 -9.86 11.33
CA VAL A 328 -3.21 -10.17 12.38
C VAL A 328 -2.42 -11.39 11.91
N ARG A 329 -1.10 -11.29 11.80
CA ARG A 329 -0.24 -12.43 11.43
C ARG A 329 -0.36 -13.54 12.48
N GLY A 330 -0.57 -14.78 12.04
CA GLY A 330 -0.95 -15.92 12.90
C GLY A 330 -2.45 -16.26 12.86
N TYR A 331 -3.27 -15.42 12.17
CA TYR A 331 -4.71 -15.61 11.98
C TYR A 331 -5.11 -15.63 10.51
N PHE A 332 -4.32 -16.25 9.64
CA PHE A 332 -4.54 -16.21 8.20
C PHE A 332 -5.88 -16.81 7.74
N TYR A 333 -6.38 -17.81 8.45
CA TYR A 333 -7.63 -18.50 8.10
C TYR A 333 -8.81 -18.14 8.99
N ASN A 334 -8.61 -17.30 9.98
CA ASN A 334 -9.68 -16.86 10.88
C ASN A 334 -10.15 -15.48 10.44
N GLU A 335 -11.27 -15.47 9.73
CA GLU A 335 -11.90 -14.25 9.29
C GLU A 335 -12.81 -13.74 10.41
N ARG A 336 -12.67 -12.48 10.76
CA ARG A 336 -13.58 -11.77 11.66
C ARG A 336 -14.31 -10.70 10.90
N GLU A 337 -15.58 -10.52 11.17
CA GLU A 337 -16.37 -9.46 10.58
C GLU A 337 -16.94 -8.53 11.65
N GLY A 338 -17.20 -7.30 11.28
CA GLY A 338 -17.83 -6.29 12.14
C GLY A 338 -18.14 -5.03 11.35
N ASN A 339 -18.81 -4.11 11.99
CA ASN A 339 -19.00 -2.77 11.42
C ASN A 339 -17.70 -1.98 11.47
N ASN A 340 -16.98 -2.09 12.58
CA ASN A 340 -15.72 -1.39 12.78
C ASN A 340 -14.55 -2.39 12.86
N ARG A 341 -13.35 -1.93 12.49
CA ARG A 341 -12.10 -2.67 12.58
C ARG A 341 -11.00 -1.81 13.17
N TYR A 342 -10.13 -2.45 13.94
CA TYR A 342 -8.95 -1.85 14.55
C TYR A 342 -7.78 -2.81 14.39
N LEU A 343 -6.67 -2.30 13.90
CA LEU A 343 -5.43 -3.07 13.69
C LEU A 343 -4.24 -2.23 14.14
N ILE A 344 -3.35 -2.86 14.91
CA ILE A 344 -2.05 -2.31 15.28
C ILE A 344 -1.00 -3.32 14.84
N SER A 345 0.06 -2.83 14.21
CA SER A 345 1.21 -3.64 13.79
C SER A 345 2.50 -2.94 14.14
N THR A 346 3.48 -3.70 14.61
CA THR A 346 4.85 -3.23 14.83
C THR A 346 5.85 -4.19 14.25
N GLU A 347 6.97 -3.65 13.77
CA GLU A 347 8.01 -4.43 13.13
C GLU A 347 9.38 -3.80 13.35
N ILE A 348 10.37 -4.63 13.67
CA ILE A 348 11.77 -4.25 13.76
C ILE A 348 12.50 -4.93 12.61
N ASN A 349 13.29 -4.18 11.84
CA ASN A 349 13.98 -4.66 10.66
C ASN A 349 15.49 -4.42 10.78
N TYR A 350 16.27 -5.44 10.40
CA TYR A 350 17.72 -5.40 10.36
C TYR A 350 18.24 -6.00 9.03
N PRO A 351 19.14 -5.33 8.29
CA PRO A 351 19.66 -5.84 7.02
C PRO A 351 20.65 -6.98 7.29
N VAL A 352 20.26 -8.20 6.89
CA VAL A 352 21.16 -9.37 6.87
C VAL A 352 22.09 -9.29 5.66
N VAL A 353 21.52 -8.82 4.52
CA VAL A 353 22.28 -8.50 3.31
C VAL A 353 21.99 -7.04 2.99
N LYS A 354 23.04 -6.20 3.06
CA LYS A 354 22.94 -4.78 2.71
C LYS A 354 22.69 -4.61 1.22
N ASP A 355 22.13 -3.47 0.86
CA ASP A 355 21.82 -3.09 -0.53
C ASP A 355 23.01 -3.27 -1.45
N PHE A 356 22.80 -3.97 -2.56
CA PHE A 356 23.75 -4.05 -3.68
C PHE A 356 22.99 -4.06 -5.01
N ILE A 357 23.68 -3.71 -6.07
CA ILE A 357 23.14 -3.80 -7.42
C ILE A 357 23.49 -5.14 -8.02
N LEU A 358 22.47 -5.94 -8.28
CA LEU A 358 22.59 -7.21 -9.00
C LEU A 358 22.46 -6.94 -10.50
N ASN A 359 23.52 -7.20 -11.26
CA ASN A 359 23.52 -7.13 -12.71
C ASN A 359 23.48 -8.53 -13.31
N LEU A 360 22.54 -8.74 -14.23
CA LEU A 360 22.30 -10.00 -14.92
C LEU A 360 22.73 -9.92 -16.40
N ASP A 361 23.77 -9.14 -16.71
CA ASP A 361 24.25 -8.90 -18.08
C ASP A 361 24.68 -10.15 -18.84
N PHE A 362 24.83 -11.27 -18.12
CA PHE A 362 25.10 -12.58 -18.69
C PHE A 362 23.88 -13.25 -19.34
N LEU A 363 22.67 -12.69 -19.22
CA LEU A 363 21.43 -13.20 -19.81
C LEU A 363 21.18 -12.50 -21.17
N PRO A 364 21.54 -13.12 -22.31
CA PRO A 364 21.57 -12.41 -23.60
C PRO A 364 20.18 -12.16 -24.22
N LEU A 365 19.12 -12.76 -23.66
CA LEU A 365 17.77 -12.73 -24.23
C LEU A 365 16.86 -11.67 -23.58
N LEU A 366 17.30 -11.04 -22.49
CA LEU A 366 16.48 -10.06 -21.78
C LEU A 366 16.85 -8.64 -22.19
N PRO A 367 15.89 -7.71 -22.25
CA PRO A 367 16.15 -6.29 -22.40
C PRO A 367 17.06 -5.76 -21.28
N LYS A 368 17.93 -4.82 -21.59
CA LYS A 368 18.88 -4.23 -20.62
C LYS A 368 18.19 -3.63 -19.40
N GLU A 369 16.99 -3.14 -19.57
CA GLU A 369 16.13 -2.56 -18.55
C GLU A 369 15.67 -3.60 -17.50
N LEU A 370 15.75 -4.90 -17.83
CA LEU A 370 15.45 -6.03 -16.95
C LEU A 370 16.70 -6.69 -16.34
N LEU A 371 17.88 -6.15 -16.56
CA LEU A 371 19.12 -6.79 -16.12
C LEU A 371 19.72 -6.21 -14.85
N SER A 372 19.15 -5.14 -14.30
CA SER A 372 19.71 -4.47 -13.10
C SER A 372 18.65 -4.32 -12.02
N TYR A 373 18.97 -4.82 -10.82
CA TYR A 373 18.10 -4.77 -9.65
C TYR A 373 18.87 -4.29 -8.42
N ARG A 374 18.25 -3.46 -7.60
CA ARG A 374 18.73 -3.21 -6.24
C ARG A 374 18.15 -4.27 -5.33
N VAL A 375 19.01 -5.06 -4.70
CA VAL A 375 18.64 -6.21 -3.87
C VAL A 375 19.11 -5.99 -2.45
N ALA A 376 18.28 -6.36 -1.47
CA ALA A 376 18.64 -6.43 -0.06
C ALA A 376 17.84 -7.54 0.63
N VAL A 377 18.33 -8.04 1.77
CA VAL A 377 17.59 -8.98 2.61
C VAL A 377 17.55 -8.45 4.04
N TYR A 378 16.34 -8.32 4.57
CA TYR A 378 16.11 -7.88 5.95
C TYR A 378 15.54 -9.01 6.79
N ALA A 379 16.10 -9.21 7.98
CA ALA A 379 15.43 -9.97 9.03
C ALA A 379 14.44 -9.07 9.74
N GLU A 380 13.29 -9.63 10.12
CA GLU A 380 12.23 -8.90 10.79
C GLU A 380 11.72 -9.64 12.03
N LEU A 381 11.36 -8.88 13.05
CA LEU A 381 10.57 -9.30 14.20
C LEU A 381 9.31 -8.47 14.22
N PHE A 382 8.16 -9.09 14.42
CA PHE A 382 6.90 -8.39 14.38
C PHE A 382 5.95 -8.78 15.50
N ALA A 383 5.00 -7.88 15.80
CA ALA A 383 3.86 -8.13 16.64
C ALA A 383 2.65 -7.35 16.11
N ASP A 384 1.52 -8.03 16.01
CA ASP A 384 0.25 -7.48 15.56
C ASP A 384 -0.84 -7.72 16.60
N ALA A 385 -1.82 -6.82 16.64
CA ALA A 385 -3.04 -7.00 17.41
C ALA A 385 -4.20 -6.35 16.67
N GLY A 386 -5.37 -6.99 16.66
CA GLY A 386 -6.52 -6.44 15.96
C GLY A 386 -7.85 -7.05 16.42
N THR A 387 -8.93 -6.34 16.12
CA THR A 387 -10.28 -6.81 16.41
C THR A 387 -11.29 -6.14 15.50
N THR A 388 -12.47 -6.73 15.43
CA THR A 388 -13.65 -6.12 14.82
C THR A 388 -14.72 -5.89 15.88
N GLN A 389 -15.62 -4.95 15.63
CA GLN A 389 -16.71 -4.59 16.53
C GLN A 389 -17.99 -4.50 15.74
N MET A 390 -19.03 -5.24 16.15
CA MET A 390 -20.39 -5.07 15.64
C MET A 390 -21.01 -3.78 16.13
N LYS A 391 -21.98 -3.24 15.39
CA LYS A 391 -22.75 -2.07 15.77
C LYS A 391 -23.37 -2.32 17.16
N ASN A 392 -23.14 -1.38 18.08
CA ASN A 392 -23.58 -1.46 19.48
C ASN A 392 -22.95 -2.62 20.30
N GLY A 393 -22.03 -3.37 19.75
CA GLY A 393 -21.29 -4.40 20.49
C GLY A 393 -20.19 -3.79 21.36
N PRO A 394 -19.86 -4.41 22.50
CA PRO A 394 -18.80 -3.92 23.36
C PRO A 394 -17.41 -4.19 22.72
N LEU A 395 -16.53 -3.21 22.79
CA LEU A 395 -15.12 -3.41 22.52
C LEU A 395 -14.43 -3.89 23.79
N THR A 396 -13.99 -5.14 23.81
CA THR A 396 -13.33 -5.74 24.98
C THR A 396 -11.93 -6.21 24.63
N LEU A 397 -11.01 -6.16 25.59
CA LEU A 397 -9.66 -6.72 25.41
C LEU A 397 -9.64 -8.23 25.15
N ARG A 398 -10.72 -8.93 25.52
CA ARG A 398 -10.87 -10.38 25.26
C ARG A 398 -11.15 -10.68 23.79
N SER A 399 -11.72 -9.72 23.07
CA SER A 399 -12.00 -9.86 21.64
C SER A 399 -10.83 -9.51 20.73
N VAL A 400 -9.68 -9.13 21.27
CA VAL A 400 -8.48 -8.75 20.50
C VAL A 400 -7.68 -10.01 20.20
N ASP A 401 -7.53 -10.31 18.92
CA ASP A 401 -6.58 -11.31 18.41
C ASP A 401 -5.19 -10.71 18.40
N SER A 402 -4.18 -11.50 18.75
CA SER A 402 -2.79 -11.03 18.67
C SER A 402 -1.85 -12.12 18.18
N GLY A 403 -0.83 -11.69 17.46
CA GLY A 403 0.19 -12.59 16.94
C GLY A 403 1.55 -11.91 16.88
N TYR A 404 2.60 -12.71 16.91
CA TYR A 404 3.99 -12.26 16.83
C TYR A 404 4.83 -13.28 16.08
N GLY A 405 5.97 -12.86 15.61
CA GLY A 405 6.86 -13.77 14.88
C GLY A 405 8.10 -13.11 14.35
N ALA A 406 8.73 -13.85 13.44
CA ALA A 406 9.94 -13.42 12.76
C ALA A 406 9.85 -13.79 11.28
N GLY A 407 10.63 -13.09 10.46
CA GLY A 407 10.65 -13.35 9.02
C GLY A 407 11.88 -12.80 8.33
N LEU A 408 11.88 -13.01 7.02
CA LEU A 408 12.86 -12.45 6.09
C LEU A 408 12.10 -11.72 4.98
N THR A 409 12.51 -10.47 4.72
CA THR A 409 12.04 -9.68 3.59
C THR A 409 13.14 -9.57 2.57
N PHE A 410 12.86 -10.05 1.36
CA PHE A 410 13.73 -9.97 0.18
C PHE A 410 13.27 -8.80 -0.68
N LEU A 411 14.10 -7.79 -0.82
CA LEU A 411 13.81 -6.59 -1.59
C LEU A 411 14.39 -6.72 -3.01
N PHE A 412 13.58 -6.45 -4.03
CA PHE A 412 13.95 -6.46 -5.44
C PHE A 412 13.41 -5.21 -6.12
N LEU A 413 14.13 -4.10 -6.01
CA LEU A 413 13.72 -2.84 -6.64
C LEU A 413 14.07 -2.79 -8.13
N PRO A 414 13.21 -2.16 -8.94
CA PRO A 414 12.07 -1.32 -8.58
C PRO A 414 10.76 -2.06 -8.33
N TYR A 415 10.71 -3.38 -8.47
CA TYR A 415 9.44 -4.11 -8.62
C TYR A 415 8.70 -4.34 -7.31
N SER A 416 9.28 -5.07 -6.36
CA SER A 416 8.57 -5.44 -5.13
C SER A 416 9.51 -6.01 -4.08
N SER A 417 8.92 -6.41 -2.95
CA SER A 417 9.54 -7.28 -1.95
C SER A 417 8.77 -8.59 -1.84
N PHE A 418 9.48 -9.63 -1.42
CA PHE A 418 8.94 -10.93 -1.09
C PHE A 418 9.25 -11.24 0.38
N ARG A 419 8.27 -11.76 1.12
CA ARG A 419 8.41 -12.05 2.54
C ARG A 419 8.14 -13.50 2.85
N VAL A 420 8.93 -14.05 3.75
CA VAL A 420 8.72 -15.36 4.37
C VAL A 420 8.68 -15.16 5.86
N GLU A 421 7.53 -15.32 6.47
CA GLU A 421 7.29 -15.03 7.87
C GLU A 421 6.80 -16.29 8.60
N TYR A 422 7.19 -16.42 9.87
CA TYR A 422 6.69 -17.44 10.78
C TYR A 422 6.01 -16.75 11.96
N ALA A 423 4.72 -16.96 12.08
CA ALA A 423 3.87 -16.32 13.07
C ALA A 423 3.33 -17.32 14.09
N ILE A 424 3.14 -16.84 15.31
CA ILE A 424 2.51 -17.56 16.42
C ILE A 424 1.40 -16.67 16.97
N ASN A 425 0.17 -17.18 17.06
CA ASN A 425 -0.92 -16.43 17.66
C ASN A 425 -1.03 -16.66 19.17
N ASP A 426 -1.92 -15.92 19.84
CA ASP A 426 -2.17 -15.99 21.31
C ASP A 426 -2.71 -17.34 21.78
N PHE A 427 -3.24 -18.20 20.89
CA PHE A 427 -3.57 -19.59 21.18
C PHE A 427 -2.40 -20.58 20.96
N GLY A 428 -1.21 -20.08 20.59
CA GLY A 428 -0.03 -20.90 20.31
C GLY A 428 -0.06 -21.59 18.95
N LYS A 429 -1.03 -21.28 18.07
CA LYS A 429 -1.06 -21.80 16.71
C LYS A 429 0.05 -21.16 15.88
N LYS A 430 0.74 -21.97 15.11
CA LYS A 430 1.90 -21.62 14.30
C LYS A 430 1.53 -21.58 12.83
N GLN A 431 2.08 -20.62 12.09
CA GLN A 431 1.75 -20.43 10.69
C GLN A 431 2.94 -19.87 9.89
N TRP A 432 3.19 -20.45 8.71
CA TRP A 432 4.04 -19.84 7.69
C TRP A 432 3.23 -18.92 6.80
N ILE A 433 3.77 -17.74 6.52
CA ILE A 433 3.15 -16.71 5.68
C ILE A 433 4.13 -16.38 4.56
N LEU A 434 3.64 -16.46 3.33
CA LEU A 434 4.32 -15.96 2.14
C LEU A 434 3.60 -14.69 1.70
N GLY A 435 4.33 -13.61 1.54
CA GLY A 435 3.79 -12.30 1.18
C GLY A 435 4.55 -11.63 0.05
N ILE A 436 3.85 -10.83 -0.74
CA ILE A 436 4.43 -9.94 -1.75
C ILE A 436 4.15 -8.49 -1.30
N GLY A 437 5.12 -7.62 -1.46
CA GLY A 437 5.05 -6.24 -0.97
C GLY A 437 5.48 -6.09 0.49
N THR A 438 5.40 -4.87 1.02
CA THR A 438 5.66 -4.59 2.44
C THR A 438 4.56 -5.16 3.33
N SER A 439 4.86 -5.40 4.60
CA SER A 439 3.90 -5.87 5.60
C SER A 439 2.79 -4.83 5.83
N PHE A 440 3.16 -3.57 5.81
CA PHE A 440 2.28 -2.41 5.86
C PHE A 440 3.01 -1.13 5.44
#